data_8cd86727c7b78aade31df2d767643736
#
_entry.id   8cd86727c7b78aade31df2d767643736
#
_cell.length_a   1.000
_cell.length_b   1.000
_cell.length_c   1.000
_cell.angle_alpha   90.00
_cell.angle_beta   90.00
_cell.angle_gamma   90.00
#
_symmetry.space_group_name_H-M   'P 1'
#
loop_
_entity.id
_entity.type
_entity.pdbx_description
1 polymer ?
#
loop_
_entity_poly.entity_id
_entity_poly.type
_entity_poly.pdbx_seq_one_letter_code
_entity_poly.pdbx_strand_id
1 'polypeptide(L)'
;MIVELVTFSIPPGMSREQVLEAARSTYAGWQADPALVRKHYLLDAERGVAGGCYVWRSRAAAEAAHGAAFRQRVRARFGSEPEFAYFDLQVLLDNETGAVTEF
;
A
#
# COMPACT_ATOMS: atom_id res chain seq x y z
N MET A 1 -4.96 15.20 3.43
CA MET A 1 -4.35 13.86 3.56
C MET A 1 -5.32 12.80 3.08
N ILE A 2 -4.81 11.81 2.36
CA ILE A 2 -5.59 10.73 1.76
C ILE A 2 -5.05 9.40 2.28
N VAL A 3 -5.95 8.50 2.64
CA VAL A 3 -5.61 7.09 2.86
C VAL A 3 -6.01 6.31 1.61
N GLU A 4 -5.09 5.52 1.12
CA GLU A 4 -5.33 4.64 -0.01
C GLU A 4 -5.11 3.20 0.42
N LEU A 5 -6.08 2.35 0.16
CA LEU A 5 -5.98 0.92 0.38
C LEU A 5 -5.82 0.22 -0.98
N VAL A 6 -4.73 -0.50 -1.12
CA VAL A 6 -4.44 -1.29 -2.33
C VAL A 6 -4.40 -2.75 -1.94
N THR A 7 -5.18 -3.58 -2.63
CA THR A 7 -5.21 -5.02 -2.37
C THR A 7 -5.14 -5.80 -3.67
N PHE A 8 -4.54 -6.99 -3.61
CA PHE A 8 -4.47 -7.91 -4.74
C PHE A 8 -4.33 -9.35 -4.22
N SER A 9 -4.78 -10.30 -5.04
CA SER A 9 -4.62 -11.72 -4.73
C SER A 9 -3.18 -12.16 -4.99
N ILE A 10 -2.67 -13.03 -4.12
CA ILE A 10 -1.36 -13.66 -4.31
C ILE A 10 -1.53 -15.09 -4.83
N PRO A 11 -0.53 -15.64 -5.58
CA PRO A 11 -0.61 -17.00 -6.08
C PRO A 11 -0.75 -18.03 -4.96
N PRO A 12 -1.51 -19.11 -5.18
CA PRO A 12 -1.55 -20.21 -4.23
C PRO A 12 -0.15 -20.74 -3.93
N GLY A 13 0.15 -20.98 -2.66
CA GLY A 13 1.44 -21.50 -2.23
C GLY A 13 2.54 -20.45 -2.05
N MET A 14 2.28 -19.19 -2.35
CA MET A 14 3.24 -18.11 -2.06
C MET A 14 3.35 -17.93 -0.55
N SER A 15 4.55 -18.06 -0.01
CA SER A 15 4.81 -17.99 1.41
C SER A 15 4.84 -16.54 1.91
N ARG A 16 4.65 -16.37 3.23
CA ARG A 16 4.84 -15.08 3.89
C ARG A 16 6.21 -14.47 3.58
N GLU A 17 7.27 -15.30 3.59
CA GLU A 17 8.62 -14.82 3.29
C GLU A 17 8.76 -14.35 1.85
N GLN A 18 8.12 -15.03 0.90
CA GLN A 18 8.13 -14.60 -0.49
C GLN A 18 7.41 -13.27 -0.68
N VAL A 19 6.29 -13.07 0.03
CA VAL A 19 5.57 -11.78 0.01
C VAL A 19 6.44 -10.69 0.64
N LEU A 20 7.12 -10.97 1.74
CA LEU A 20 8.03 -10.03 2.39
C LEU A 20 9.21 -9.67 1.49
N GLU A 21 9.77 -10.64 0.77
CA GLU A 21 10.85 -10.40 -0.19
C GLU A 21 10.40 -9.46 -1.31
N ALA A 22 9.18 -9.65 -1.81
CA ALA A 22 8.59 -8.73 -2.78
C ALA A 22 8.47 -7.31 -2.22
N ALA A 23 8.04 -7.19 -0.97
CA ALA A 23 7.95 -5.90 -0.28
C ALA A 23 9.31 -5.21 -0.17
N ARG A 24 10.35 -5.95 0.26
CA ARG A 24 11.72 -5.43 0.40
C ARG A 24 12.24 -4.79 -0.89
N SER A 25 11.91 -5.36 -2.02
CA SER A 25 12.34 -4.84 -3.32
C SER A 25 11.75 -3.47 -3.67
N THR A 26 10.73 -3.04 -2.94
CA THR A 26 10.02 -1.77 -3.20
C THR A 26 10.35 -0.65 -2.21
N TYR A 27 11.03 -0.94 -1.11
CA TYR A 27 11.27 0.03 -0.03
C TYR A 27 11.91 1.33 -0.54
N ALA A 28 13.00 1.22 -1.28
CA ALA A 28 13.73 2.40 -1.73
C ALA A 28 12.89 3.30 -2.64
N GLY A 29 12.07 2.72 -3.51
CA GLY A 29 11.19 3.47 -4.40
C GLY A 29 10.14 4.25 -3.63
N TRP A 30 9.49 3.64 -2.65
CA TRP A 30 8.49 4.32 -1.84
C TRP A 30 9.12 5.37 -0.93
N GLN A 31 10.28 5.09 -0.35
CA GLN A 31 11.01 6.07 0.49
C GLN A 31 11.41 7.33 -0.30
N ALA A 32 11.61 7.21 -1.60
CA ALA A 32 11.99 8.32 -2.45
C ALA A 32 10.81 9.24 -2.83
N ASP A 33 9.58 8.83 -2.59
CA ASP A 33 8.41 9.64 -2.95
C ASP A 33 8.07 10.64 -1.83
N PRO A 34 8.28 11.96 -2.07
CA PRO A 34 8.06 12.96 -1.02
C PRO A 34 6.58 13.18 -0.68
N ALA A 35 5.67 12.72 -1.53
CA ALA A 35 4.24 12.84 -1.28
C ALA A 35 3.68 11.68 -0.45
N LEU A 36 4.44 10.61 -0.29
CA LEU A 36 4.06 9.48 0.57
C LEU A 36 4.49 9.76 2.00
N VAL A 37 3.52 9.83 2.91
CA VAL A 37 3.76 10.08 4.33
C VAL A 37 4.15 8.79 5.05
N ARG A 38 3.39 7.73 4.83
CA ARG A 38 3.67 6.41 5.40
C ARG A 38 2.97 5.33 4.61
N LYS A 39 3.51 4.12 4.71
CA LYS A 39 2.92 2.95 4.09
C LYS A 39 3.01 1.78 5.06
N HIS A 40 1.91 1.04 5.17
CA HIS A 40 1.84 -0.26 5.83
C HIS A 40 1.72 -1.32 4.76
N TYR A 41 2.58 -2.33 4.80
CA TYR A 41 2.45 -3.51 3.94
C TYR A 41 1.54 -4.51 4.63
N LEU A 42 0.58 -5.05 3.90
CA LEU A 42 -0.49 -5.88 4.45
C LEU A 42 -0.46 -7.28 3.85
N LEU A 43 -0.75 -8.27 4.68
CA LEU A 43 -0.90 -9.65 4.24
C LEU A 43 -2.02 -10.32 5.02
N ASP A 44 -2.94 -10.95 4.29
CA ASP A 44 -3.88 -11.92 4.81
C ASP A 44 -3.54 -13.27 4.15
N ALA A 45 -2.72 -14.06 4.84
CA ALA A 45 -2.22 -15.33 4.29
C ALA A 45 -3.34 -16.34 4.10
N GLU A 46 -4.35 -16.34 4.99
CA GLU A 46 -5.48 -17.26 4.92
C GLU A 46 -6.34 -17.02 3.70
N ARG A 47 -6.65 -15.75 3.41
CA ARG A 47 -7.44 -15.36 2.24
C ARG A 47 -6.62 -15.23 0.96
N GLY A 48 -5.28 -15.27 1.06
CA GLY A 48 -4.42 -15.08 -0.09
C GLY A 48 -4.47 -13.67 -0.66
N VAL A 49 -4.49 -12.66 0.20
CA VAL A 49 -4.56 -11.24 -0.17
C VAL A 49 -3.36 -10.50 0.42
N ALA A 50 -2.71 -9.70 -0.40
CA ALA A 50 -1.66 -8.79 0.04
C ALA A 50 -1.97 -7.39 -0.47
N GLY A 51 -1.19 -6.41 -0.01
CA GLY A 51 -1.35 -5.04 -0.45
C GLY A 51 -0.68 -4.05 0.45
N GLY A 52 -1.23 -2.85 0.50
CA GLY A 52 -0.72 -1.78 1.31
C GLY A 52 -1.78 -0.78 1.72
N CYS A 53 -1.57 -0.18 2.87
CA CYS A 53 -2.31 0.98 3.32
C CYS A 53 -1.35 2.17 3.28
N TYR A 54 -1.69 3.16 2.49
CA TYR A 54 -0.84 4.31 2.21
C TYR A 54 -1.47 5.57 2.76
N VAL A 55 -0.65 6.45 3.30
CA VAL A 55 -1.07 7.80 3.65
C VAL A 55 -0.34 8.78 2.74
N TRP A 56 -1.10 9.53 1.95
CA TRP A 56 -0.59 10.45 0.93
C TRP A 56 -0.94 11.90 1.27
N ARG A 57 -0.09 12.81 0.81
CA ARG A 57 -0.37 14.25 0.95
C ARG A 57 -1.51 14.70 0.04
N SER A 58 -1.72 14.01 -1.10
CA SER A 58 -2.80 14.31 -2.03
C SER A 58 -3.26 13.06 -2.77
N ARG A 59 -4.50 13.09 -3.25
CA ARG A 59 -5.04 12.03 -4.11
C ARG A 59 -4.31 11.96 -5.45
N ALA A 60 -3.97 13.12 -6.02
CA ALA A 60 -3.25 13.16 -7.29
C ALA A 60 -1.90 12.43 -7.20
N ALA A 61 -1.18 12.57 -6.10
CA ALA A 61 0.07 11.85 -5.87
C ALA A 61 -0.14 10.33 -5.76
N ALA A 62 -1.20 9.91 -5.09
CA ALA A 62 -1.57 8.50 -4.98
C ALA A 62 -1.87 7.90 -6.36
N GLU A 63 -2.68 8.58 -7.15
CA GLU A 63 -3.05 8.15 -8.50
C GLU A 63 -1.84 8.08 -9.43
N ALA A 64 -0.94 9.05 -9.34
CA ALA A 64 0.29 9.07 -10.14
C ALA A 64 1.21 7.88 -9.79
N ALA A 65 1.33 7.53 -8.51
CA ALA A 65 2.16 6.42 -8.06
C ALA A 65 1.60 5.05 -8.45
N HIS A 66 0.29 4.93 -8.58
CA HIS A 66 -0.40 3.67 -8.84
C HIS A 66 -1.01 3.61 -10.26
N GLY A 67 -0.28 4.17 -11.21
CA GLY A 67 -0.66 4.13 -12.64
C GLY A 67 -0.35 2.78 -13.31
N ALA A 68 -0.27 2.81 -14.65
CA ALA A 68 -0.11 1.60 -15.44
C ALA A 68 1.14 0.78 -15.09
N ALA A 69 2.25 1.43 -14.77
CA ALA A 69 3.50 0.74 -14.43
C ALA A 69 3.36 -0.08 -13.14
N PHE A 70 2.71 0.48 -12.12
CA PHE A 70 2.44 -0.25 -10.88
C PHE A 70 1.53 -1.46 -11.12
N ARG A 71 0.44 -1.27 -11.85
CA ARG A 71 -0.51 -2.34 -12.18
C ARG A 71 0.18 -3.48 -12.93
N GLN A 72 1.06 -3.12 -13.87
CA GLN A 72 1.82 -4.12 -14.62
C GLN A 72 2.78 -4.90 -13.72
N ARG A 73 3.44 -4.25 -12.77
CA ARG A 73 4.31 -4.93 -11.81
C ARG A 73 3.55 -5.92 -10.93
N VAL A 74 2.36 -5.54 -10.47
CA VAL A 74 1.51 -6.44 -9.68
C VAL A 74 1.09 -7.65 -10.49
N ARG A 75 0.64 -7.44 -11.73
CA ARG A 75 0.28 -8.54 -12.62
C ARG A 75 1.45 -9.48 -12.89
N ALA A 76 2.63 -8.92 -13.16
CA ALA A 76 3.82 -9.72 -13.45
C ALA A 76 4.28 -10.53 -12.24
N ARG A 77 4.22 -9.97 -11.04
CA ARG A 77 4.73 -10.62 -9.83
C ARG A 77 3.70 -11.52 -9.15
N PHE A 78 2.44 -11.14 -9.15
CA PHE A 78 1.39 -11.82 -8.39
C PHE A 78 0.29 -12.44 -9.26
N GLY A 79 0.23 -12.10 -10.53
CA GLY A 79 -0.73 -12.67 -11.47
C GLY A 79 -2.16 -12.16 -11.32
N SER A 80 -2.36 -11.06 -10.61
CA SER A 80 -3.69 -10.49 -10.36
C SER A 80 -3.73 -8.99 -10.58
N GLU A 81 -4.94 -8.44 -10.69
CA GLU A 81 -5.14 -7.00 -10.77
C GLU A 81 -5.27 -6.39 -9.38
N PRO A 82 -4.60 -5.27 -9.10
CA PRO A 82 -4.81 -4.56 -7.84
C PRO A 82 -6.16 -3.83 -7.85
N GLU A 83 -6.75 -3.75 -6.66
CA GLU A 83 -7.94 -2.95 -6.38
C GLU A 83 -7.55 -1.78 -5.48
N PHE A 84 -8.21 -0.63 -5.69
CA PHE A 84 -7.88 0.63 -5.01
C PHE A 84 -9.12 1.19 -4.33
N ALA A 85 -8.96 1.65 -3.09
CA ALA A 85 -9.98 2.42 -2.39
C ALA A 85 -9.32 3.66 -1.77
N TYR A 86 -10.01 4.81 -1.85
CA TYR A 86 -9.50 6.09 -1.38
C TYR A 86 -10.43 6.68 -0.34
N PHE A 87 -9.85 7.25 0.71
CA PHE A 87 -10.58 7.90 1.78
C PHE A 87 -9.87 9.20 2.17
N ASP A 88 -10.64 10.22 2.49
CA ASP A 88 -10.07 11.36 3.20
C ASP A 88 -9.62 10.89 4.58
N LEU A 89 -8.38 11.22 4.97
CA LEU A 89 -7.93 11.00 6.34
C LEU A 89 -8.48 12.14 7.20
N GLN A 90 -9.54 11.88 7.94
CA GLN A 90 -10.21 12.90 8.71
C GLN A 90 -9.56 13.13 10.06
N VAL A 91 -9.23 12.06 10.78
CA VAL A 91 -8.62 12.15 12.11
C VAL A 91 -7.57 11.05 12.24
N LEU A 92 -6.39 11.41 12.71
CA LEU A 92 -5.37 10.45 13.15
C LEU A 92 -5.33 10.45 14.67
N LEU A 93 -5.68 9.34 15.26
CA LEU A 93 -5.51 9.09 16.69
C LEU A 93 -4.37 8.10 16.85
N ASP A 94 -3.29 8.53 17.51
CA ASP A 94 -2.08 7.74 17.68
C ASP A 94 -1.84 7.48 19.19
N ASN A 95 -2.12 6.27 19.62
CA ASN A 95 -1.96 5.89 21.02
C ASN A 95 -0.50 5.71 21.44
N GLU A 96 0.43 5.57 20.51
CA GLU A 96 1.86 5.50 20.84
C GLU A 96 2.40 6.84 21.31
N THR A 97 1.94 7.92 20.68
CA THR A 97 2.36 9.29 21.04
C THR A 97 1.33 10.01 21.88
N GLY A 98 0.11 9.52 21.93
CA GLY A 98 -1.03 10.18 22.57
C GLY A 98 -1.59 11.35 21.75
N ALA A 99 -1.12 11.56 20.54
CA ALA A 99 -1.54 12.66 19.70
C ALA A 99 -2.86 12.37 18.99
N VAL A 100 -3.68 13.41 18.83
CA VAL A 100 -4.87 13.39 17.98
C VAL A 100 -4.75 14.56 17.01
N THR A 101 -4.79 14.26 15.72
CA THR A 101 -4.67 15.27 14.67
C THR A 101 -5.91 15.24 13.79
N GLU A 102 -6.56 16.38 13.65
CA GLU A 102 -7.68 16.56 12.72
C GLU A 102 -7.19 17.25 11.45
N PHE A 103 -7.63 16.77 10.31
CA PHE A 103 -7.20 17.28 9.00
C PHE A 103 -8.29 18.06 8.30
#